data_4f6a8eef35082c828b9ca15696205a7e
#
_entry.id   4f6a8eef35082c828b9ca15696205a7e
#
_cell.length_a   1.000
_cell.length_b   1.000
_cell.length_c   1.000
_cell.angle_alpha   90.00
_cell.angle_beta   90.00
_cell.angle_gamma   90.00
#
_symmetry.space_group_name_H-M   'P 1'
#
loop_
_entity.id
_entity.type
_entity.pdbx_description
1 polymer ?
#
loop_
_entity_poly.entity_id
_entity_poly.type
_entity_poly.pdbx_seq_one_letter_code
_entity_poly.pdbx_strand_id
1 'polypeptide(L)'
;ALFLVDSLELPKKENITLYMGLAQIYLSLHDFRTAQIYYNETERYFDLMSPQMQAYHVNNLGNFYYYTKNYTKALDTFKRMERLLIKRGMTNKFDMYLCRINLADVYLNLGQLDEARHCLELCEPYFHKNGDATALYYCNTIHIGIAARQGNAAEVERVLRSEHLAHEMPYTRVNIRTQYMRQYYEQKGNYRQAYVNLQANINNDDSLEHNRSNKRSAEIMSRFTDDKIKQHHEHALEHKNAIIQTANMKTTVAVSVAIMLLMLLVLWMMYMRKKQLQNQVRIMNLKLNNVRNRISPHFMFNVLNNKIVNSGKEEASELMELARLIRTNLDMSSQPYMYLNRELEFVEQYIKVERYLLGDDFDFTIDIAPDVDTAKIRIPAMILQILTENAIVHGLKGLEGHKQLHISIR
;
A
#
# COMPACT_ATOMS: atom_id res chain seq x y z
N ALA A 1 -16.67 -22.67 1.75
CA ALA A 1 -15.98 -22.50 0.46
C ALA A 1 -16.05 -21.06 -0.04
N LEU A 2 -17.24 -20.43 -0.20
CA LEU A 2 -17.37 -19.02 -0.63
C LEU A 2 -16.61 -18.05 0.29
N PHE A 3 -16.75 -18.21 1.60
CA PHE A 3 -16.00 -17.42 2.59
C PHE A 3 -14.47 -17.53 2.40
N LEU A 4 -13.97 -18.72 2.12
CA LEU A 4 -12.51 -18.92 1.88
C LEU A 4 -12.06 -18.26 0.58
N VAL A 5 -12.91 -18.31 -0.46
CA VAL A 5 -12.63 -17.64 -1.73
C VAL A 5 -12.53 -16.12 -1.55
N ASP A 6 -13.47 -15.52 -0.82
CA ASP A 6 -13.50 -14.08 -0.55
C ASP A 6 -12.37 -13.65 0.41
N SER A 7 -12.10 -14.44 1.46
CA SER A 7 -11.07 -14.11 2.45
C SER A 7 -9.64 -14.32 1.95
N LEU A 8 -9.45 -15.23 0.97
CA LEU A 8 -8.14 -15.51 0.36
C LEU A 8 -7.94 -14.78 -0.97
N GLU A 9 -8.89 -13.94 -1.39
CA GLU A 9 -8.86 -13.20 -2.67
C GLU A 9 -8.52 -14.11 -3.86
N LEU A 10 -9.12 -15.31 -3.88
CA LEU A 10 -8.81 -16.29 -4.91
C LEU A 10 -9.17 -15.79 -6.31
N PRO A 11 -8.44 -16.24 -7.34
CA PRO A 11 -8.70 -15.84 -8.72
C PRO A 11 -10.16 -16.11 -9.13
N LYS A 12 -10.76 -15.22 -9.92
CA LYS A 12 -12.14 -15.36 -10.43
C LYS A 12 -12.44 -16.72 -11.06
N LYS A 13 -11.45 -17.39 -11.61
CA LYS A 13 -11.56 -18.73 -12.20
C LYS A 13 -11.98 -19.79 -11.15
N GLU A 14 -11.50 -19.69 -9.93
CA GLU A 14 -11.87 -20.62 -8.84
C GLU A 14 -13.32 -20.41 -8.43
N ASN A 15 -13.82 -19.18 -8.45
CA ASN A 15 -15.21 -18.85 -8.17
C ASN A 15 -16.17 -19.49 -9.20
N ILE A 16 -15.79 -19.57 -10.47
CA ILE A 16 -16.61 -20.20 -11.52
C ILE A 16 -16.93 -21.64 -11.16
N THR A 17 -15.91 -22.43 -10.86
CA THR A 17 -16.08 -23.86 -10.50
C THR A 17 -16.95 -24.02 -9.26
N LEU A 18 -16.78 -23.15 -8.28
CA LEU A 18 -17.57 -23.16 -7.06
C LEU A 18 -19.04 -22.85 -7.32
N TYR A 19 -19.34 -21.78 -8.08
CA TYR A 19 -20.72 -21.42 -8.42
C TYR A 19 -21.39 -22.49 -9.27
N MET A 20 -20.67 -23.11 -10.21
CA MET A 20 -21.20 -24.26 -10.99
C MET A 20 -21.57 -25.43 -10.09
N GLY A 21 -20.70 -25.76 -9.12
CA GLY A 21 -20.97 -26.82 -8.15
C GLY A 21 -22.17 -26.53 -7.26
N LEU A 22 -22.26 -25.27 -6.75
CA LEU A 22 -23.40 -24.84 -5.94
C LEU A 22 -24.70 -24.85 -6.74
N ALA A 23 -24.72 -24.36 -7.97
CA ALA A 23 -25.90 -24.41 -8.84
C ALA A 23 -26.40 -25.87 -9.02
N GLN A 24 -25.48 -26.81 -9.24
CA GLN A 24 -25.81 -28.21 -9.38
C GLN A 24 -26.33 -28.84 -8.08
N ILE A 25 -25.72 -28.53 -6.94
CA ILE A 25 -26.19 -29.00 -5.63
C ILE A 25 -27.62 -28.51 -5.36
N TYR A 26 -27.87 -27.20 -5.51
CA TYR A 26 -29.20 -26.65 -5.28
C TYR A 26 -30.24 -27.14 -6.29
N LEU A 27 -29.83 -27.39 -7.54
CA LEU A 27 -30.70 -28.07 -8.51
C LEU A 27 -31.06 -29.46 -8.05
N SER A 28 -30.10 -30.26 -7.57
CA SER A 28 -30.36 -31.61 -7.04
C SER A 28 -31.23 -31.60 -5.79
N LEU A 29 -31.16 -30.56 -5.01
CA LEU A 29 -32.03 -30.29 -3.85
C LEU A 29 -33.43 -29.77 -4.26
N HIS A 30 -33.67 -29.50 -5.54
CA HIS A 30 -34.86 -28.84 -6.08
C HIS A 30 -35.10 -27.43 -5.45
N ASP A 31 -34.08 -26.82 -4.89
CA ASP A 31 -34.11 -25.40 -4.52
C ASP A 31 -33.83 -24.54 -5.75
N PHE A 32 -34.84 -24.50 -6.62
CA PHE A 32 -34.72 -23.81 -7.91
C PHE A 32 -34.42 -22.31 -7.76
N ARG A 33 -34.87 -21.68 -6.69
CA ARG A 33 -34.61 -20.26 -6.44
C ARG A 33 -33.11 -20.02 -6.22
N THR A 34 -32.51 -20.78 -5.33
CA THR A 34 -31.08 -20.65 -5.01
C THR A 34 -30.22 -21.13 -6.17
N ALA A 35 -30.61 -22.23 -6.84
CA ALA A 35 -29.94 -22.72 -8.04
C ALA A 35 -29.86 -21.63 -9.12
N GLN A 36 -30.97 -20.88 -9.36
CA GLN A 36 -31.01 -19.80 -10.35
C GLN A 36 -30.03 -18.70 -10.04
N ILE A 37 -29.87 -18.32 -8.76
CA ILE A 37 -28.89 -17.30 -8.35
C ILE A 37 -27.49 -17.72 -8.78
N TYR A 38 -27.10 -18.96 -8.48
CA TYR A 38 -25.77 -19.46 -8.81
C TYR A 38 -25.57 -19.69 -10.31
N TYR A 39 -26.61 -20.11 -11.06
CA TYR A 39 -26.54 -20.14 -12.53
C TYR A 39 -26.33 -18.74 -13.12
N ASN A 40 -27.01 -17.72 -12.59
CA ASN A 40 -26.83 -16.34 -13.04
C ASN A 40 -25.43 -15.82 -12.72
N GLU A 41 -24.90 -16.13 -11.53
CA GLU A 41 -23.51 -15.76 -11.18
C GLU A 41 -22.51 -16.47 -12.10
N THR A 42 -22.70 -17.74 -12.38
CA THR A 42 -21.84 -18.50 -13.29
C THR A 42 -21.87 -17.94 -14.71
N GLU A 43 -23.04 -17.53 -15.20
CA GLU A 43 -23.23 -16.96 -16.55
C GLU A 43 -22.43 -15.65 -16.74
N ARG A 44 -22.23 -14.85 -15.70
CA ARG A 44 -21.42 -13.62 -15.76
C ARG A 44 -19.96 -13.88 -16.16
N TYR A 45 -19.49 -15.10 -15.90
CA TYR A 45 -18.12 -15.50 -16.19
C TYR A 45 -18.03 -16.46 -17.39
N PHE A 46 -19.09 -16.56 -18.20
CA PHE A 46 -19.18 -17.53 -19.29
C PHE A 46 -17.99 -17.46 -20.26
N ASP A 47 -17.57 -16.25 -20.63
CA ASP A 47 -16.46 -16.04 -21.57
C ASP A 47 -15.08 -16.39 -20.99
N LEU A 48 -14.96 -16.47 -19.68
CA LEU A 48 -13.73 -16.89 -18.98
C LEU A 48 -13.63 -18.41 -18.82
N MET A 49 -14.69 -19.15 -19.14
CA MET A 49 -14.75 -20.59 -19.01
C MET A 49 -13.99 -21.29 -20.13
N SER A 50 -13.38 -22.42 -19.79
CA SER A 50 -12.88 -23.34 -20.82
C SER A 50 -14.02 -23.85 -21.68
N PRO A 51 -13.74 -24.31 -22.92
CA PRO A 51 -14.77 -24.92 -23.79
C PRO A 51 -15.60 -26.03 -23.14
N GLN A 52 -14.97 -26.87 -22.35
CA GLN A 52 -15.63 -27.95 -21.64
C GLN A 52 -16.54 -27.41 -20.52
N MET A 53 -16.06 -26.41 -19.74
CA MET A 53 -16.87 -25.78 -18.70
C MET A 53 -18.09 -25.07 -19.29
N GLN A 54 -17.95 -24.41 -20.45
CA GLN A 54 -19.08 -23.77 -21.12
C GLN A 54 -20.14 -24.78 -21.56
N ALA A 55 -19.74 -25.92 -22.16
CA ALA A 55 -20.65 -26.96 -22.53
C ALA A 55 -21.36 -27.56 -21.31
N TYR A 56 -20.62 -27.87 -20.26
CA TYR A 56 -21.16 -28.34 -18.98
C TYR A 56 -22.13 -27.36 -18.34
N HIS A 57 -21.79 -26.08 -18.30
CA HIS A 57 -22.66 -25.04 -17.76
C HIS A 57 -23.98 -24.95 -18.54
N VAL A 58 -23.92 -24.84 -19.86
CA VAL A 58 -25.12 -24.71 -20.69
C VAL A 58 -25.99 -25.94 -20.61
N ASN A 59 -25.41 -27.17 -20.56
CA ASN A 59 -26.16 -28.39 -20.32
C ASN A 59 -26.95 -28.37 -19.02
N ASN A 60 -26.28 -27.97 -17.92
CA ASN A 60 -26.91 -27.96 -16.61
C ASN A 60 -27.96 -26.84 -16.48
N LEU A 61 -27.73 -25.70 -17.11
CA LEU A 61 -28.70 -24.59 -17.20
C LEU A 61 -29.95 -25.04 -18.02
N GLY A 62 -29.75 -25.82 -19.09
CA GLY A 62 -30.84 -26.45 -19.85
C GLY A 62 -31.65 -27.38 -18.98
N ASN A 63 -31.00 -28.27 -18.22
CA ASN A 63 -31.64 -29.13 -17.26
C ASN A 63 -32.39 -28.35 -16.16
N PHE A 64 -31.84 -27.26 -15.64
CA PHE A 64 -32.54 -26.37 -14.69
C PHE A 64 -33.86 -25.88 -15.27
N TYR A 65 -33.88 -25.37 -16.50
CA TYR A 65 -35.11 -24.92 -17.13
C TYR A 65 -36.07 -26.07 -17.41
N TYR A 66 -35.57 -27.25 -17.73
CA TYR A 66 -36.39 -28.47 -17.90
C TYR A 66 -37.09 -28.86 -16.59
N TYR A 67 -36.37 -28.97 -15.47
CA TYR A 67 -36.94 -29.34 -14.17
C TYR A 67 -37.89 -28.26 -13.61
N THR A 68 -37.69 -26.99 -13.96
CA THR A 68 -38.63 -25.89 -13.64
C THR A 68 -39.82 -25.85 -14.61
N LYS A 69 -39.94 -26.81 -15.53
CA LYS A 69 -41.00 -26.91 -16.57
C LYS A 69 -41.03 -25.72 -17.52
N ASN A 70 -39.94 -24.95 -17.60
CA ASN A 70 -39.79 -23.86 -18.59
C ASN A 70 -39.20 -24.41 -19.88
N TYR A 71 -39.97 -25.24 -20.59
CA TYR A 71 -39.49 -25.94 -21.76
C TYR A 71 -39.03 -25.07 -22.92
N THR A 72 -39.61 -23.86 -23.05
CA THR A 72 -39.17 -22.88 -24.05
C THR A 72 -37.74 -22.43 -23.80
N LYS A 73 -37.42 -22.03 -22.55
CA LYS A 73 -36.06 -21.66 -22.18
C LYS A 73 -35.11 -22.85 -22.22
N ALA A 74 -35.57 -24.04 -21.86
CA ALA A 74 -34.77 -25.26 -21.98
C ALA A 74 -34.39 -25.53 -23.45
N LEU A 75 -35.34 -25.40 -24.38
CA LEU A 75 -35.10 -25.49 -25.82
C LEU A 75 -34.04 -24.51 -26.32
N ASP A 76 -34.20 -23.24 -25.99
CA ASP A 76 -33.25 -22.22 -26.40
C ASP A 76 -31.85 -22.46 -25.86
N THR A 77 -31.77 -22.94 -24.60
CA THR A 77 -30.51 -23.25 -23.94
C THR A 77 -29.81 -24.45 -24.56
N PHE A 78 -30.55 -25.56 -24.82
CA PHE A 78 -29.96 -26.74 -25.48
C PHE A 78 -29.60 -26.43 -26.94
N LYS A 79 -30.36 -25.63 -27.67
CA LYS A 79 -29.97 -25.12 -28.99
C LYS A 79 -28.70 -24.25 -28.94
N ARG A 80 -28.52 -23.46 -27.88
CA ARG A 80 -27.27 -22.74 -27.63
C ARG A 80 -26.10 -23.69 -27.45
N MET A 81 -26.30 -24.79 -26.67
CA MET A 81 -25.32 -25.85 -26.49
C MET A 81 -24.94 -26.48 -27.82
N GLU A 82 -25.91 -26.88 -28.62
CA GLU A 82 -25.70 -27.50 -29.94
C GLU A 82 -24.86 -26.59 -30.84
N ARG A 83 -25.21 -25.29 -30.94
CA ARG A 83 -24.43 -24.31 -31.73
C ARG A 83 -23.00 -24.17 -31.23
N LEU A 84 -22.78 -24.20 -29.91
CA LEU A 84 -21.44 -24.17 -29.33
C LEU A 84 -20.60 -25.38 -29.71
N LEU A 85 -21.20 -26.57 -29.64
CA LEU A 85 -20.53 -27.81 -29.98
C LEU A 85 -20.21 -27.89 -31.48
N ILE A 86 -21.12 -27.46 -32.36
CA ILE A 86 -20.88 -27.39 -33.82
C ILE A 86 -19.72 -26.40 -34.11
N LYS A 87 -19.76 -25.21 -33.55
CA LYS A 87 -18.72 -24.18 -33.75
C LYS A 87 -17.33 -24.69 -33.37
N ARG A 88 -17.25 -25.65 -32.44
CA ARG A 88 -16.01 -26.25 -31.94
C ARG A 88 -15.61 -27.57 -32.61
N GLY A 89 -16.34 -28.01 -33.61
CA GLY A 89 -16.07 -29.29 -34.27
C GLY A 89 -16.30 -30.50 -33.37
N MET A 90 -17.14 -30.39 -32.31
CA MET A 90 -17.44 -31.43 -31.36
C MET A 90 -18.71 -32.22 -31.70
N THR A 91 -19.10 -32.29 -32.97
CA THR A 91 -20.32 -32.91 -33.45
C THR A 91 -20.41 -34.41 -33.21
N ASN A 92 -19.25 -35.08 -33.11
CA ASN A 92 -19.17 -36.56 -32.91
C ASN A 92 -18.70 -36.92 -31.47
N LYS A 93 -18.90 -36.00 -30.50
CA LYS A 93 -18.55 -36.24 -29.10
C LYS A 93 -19.79 -36.53 -28.27
N PHE A 94 -19.60 -37.19 -27.14
CA PHE A 94 -20.67 -37.55 -26.18
C PHE A 94 -21.59 -36.37 -25.87
N ASP A 95 -21.02 -35.17 -25.64
CA ASP A 95 -21.79 -33.96 -25.29
C ASP A 95 -22.86 -33.60 -26.37
N MET A 96 -22.57 -33.82 -27.67
CA MET A 96 -23.54 -33.60 -28.75
C MET A 96 -24.71 -34.56 -28.66
N TYR A 97 -24.44 -35.83 -28.44
CA TYR A 97 -25.50 -36.86 -28.33
C TYR A 97 -26.33 -36.68 -27.06
N LEU A 98 -25.68 -36.27 -25.95
CA LEU A 98 -26.36 -35.88 -24.72
C LEU A 98 -27.25 -34.64 -24.93
N CYS A 99 -26.79 -33.65 -25.69
CA CYS A 99 -27.59 -32.49 -26.05
C CYS A 99 -28.82 -32.87 -26.87
N ARG A 100 -28.66 -33.77 -27.86
CA ARG A 100 -29.77 -34.25 -28.72
C ARG A 100 -30.83 -35.03 -27.98
N ILE A 101 -30.45 -35.89 -27.04
CA ILE A 101 -31.45 -36.63 -26.26
C ILE A 101 -32.22 -35.68 -25.31
N ASN A 102 -31.55 -34.69 -24.74
CA ASN A 102 -32.21 -33.66 -23.93
C ASN A 102 -33.15 -32.78 -24.79
N LEU A 103 -32.74 -32.41 -26.02
CA LEU A 103 -33.61 -31.74 -26.98
C LEU A 103 -34.84 -32.58 -27.34
N ALA A 104 -34.67 -33.89 -27.56
CA ALA A 104 -35.77 -34.78 -27.84
C ALA A 104 -36.85 -34.76 -26.77
N ASP A 105 -36.45 -34.80 -25.49
CA ASP A 105 -37.38 -34.77 -24.38
C ASP A 105 -38.07 -33.37 -24.23
N VAL A 106 -37.31 -32.29 -24.46
CA VAL A 106 -37.87 -30.92 -24.46
C VAL A 106 -38.90 -30.76 -25.58
N TYR A 107 -38.57 -31.24 -26.82
CA TYR A 107 -39.49 -31.21 -27.94
C TYR A 107 -40.75 -32.02 -27.67
N LEU A 108 -40.61 -33.23 -27.06
CA LEU A 108 -41.74 -34.05 -26.64
C LEU A 108 -42.65 -33.26 -25.68
N ASN A 109 -42.07 -32.57 -24.67
CA ASN A 109 -42.85 -31.78 -23.71
C ASN A 109 -43.54 -30.55 -24.35
N LEU A 110 -42.96 -30.02 -25.40
CA LEU A 110 -43.57 -28.94 -26.21
C LEU A 110 -44.61 -29.42 -27.24
N GLY A 111 -44.78 -30.74 -27.40
CA GLY A 111 -45.71 -31.31 -28.38
C GLY A 111 -45.16 -31.39 -29.80
N GLN A 112 -43.88 -31.09 -30.00
CA GLN A 112 -43.19 -31.12 -31.29
C GLN A 112 -42.62 -32.53 -31.52
N LEU A 113 -43.51 -33.49 -31.89
CA LEU A 113 -43.18 -34.92 -31.87
C LEU A 113 -42.24 -35.33 -32.98
N ASP A 114 -42.27 -34.66 -34.13
CA ASP A 114 -41.42 -34.99 -35.28
C ASP A 114 -39.98 -34.56 -35.01
N GLU A 115 -39.78 -33.36 -34.39
CA GLU A 115 -38.48 -32.86 -33.96
C GLU A 115 -37.88 -33.76 -32.85
N ALA A 116 -38.74 -34.21 -31.92
CA ALA A 116 -38.33 -35.16 -30.88
C ALA A 116 -37.80 -36.47 -31.50
N ARG A 117 -38.53 -37.02 -32.46
CA ARG A 117 -38.14 -38.25 -33.17
C ARG A 117 -36.83 -38.04 -33.96
N HIS A 118 -36.70 -36.94 -34.67
CA HIS A 118 -35.48 -36.64 -35.40
C HIS A 118 -34.24 -36.53 -34.50
N CYS A 119 -34.37 -35.93 -33.33
CA CYS A 119 -33.29 -35.89 -32.36
C CYS A 119 -32.89 -37.28 -31.88
N LEU A 120 -33.84 -38.18 -31.65
CA LEU A 120 -33.58 -39.57 -31.27
C LEU A 120 -32.83 -40.32 -32.38
N GLU A 121 -33.29 -40.24 -33.63
CA GLU A 121 -32.63 -40.84 -34.79
C GLU A 121 -31.14 -40.44 -34.90
N LEU A 122 -30.81 -39.20 -34.50
CA LEU A 122 -29.46 -38.70 -34.54
C LEU A 122 -28.59 -39.14 -33.35
N CYS A 123 -29.15 -39.55 -32.22
CA CYS A 123 -28.37 -39.88 -31.02
C CYS A 123 -28.37 -41.37 -30.66
N GLU A 124 -29.45 -42.12 -30.92
CA GLU A 124 -29.55 -43.53 -30.58
C GLU A 124 -28.44 -44.44 -31.16
N PRO A 125 -28.03 -44.30 -32.42
CA PRO A 125 -26.96 -45.14 -32.98
C PRO A 125 -25.65 -45.02 -32.21
N TYR A 126 -25.37 -43.83 -31.66
CA TYR A 126 -24.19 -43.61 -30.84
C TYR A 126 -24.27 -44.36 -29.51
N PHE A 127 -25.43 -44.29 -28.82
CA PHE A 127 -25.61 -44.93 -27.52
C PHE A 127 -25.65 -46.46 -27.66
N HIS A 128 -26.23 -47.00 -28.75
CA HIS A 128 -26.18 -48.43 -29.09
C HIS A 128 -24.73 -48.88 -29.31
N LYS A 129 -23.97 -48.16 -30.11
CA LYS A 129 -22.56 -48.47 -30.38
C LYS A 129 -21.68 -48.48 -29.12
N ASN A 130 -21.97 -47.63 -28.17
CA ASN A 130 -21.17 -47.49 -26.93
C ASN A 130 -21.75 -48.30 -25.77
N GLY A 131 -22.88 -48.99 -25.93
CA GLY A 131 -23.50 -49.77 -24.87
C GLY A 131 -23.99 -48.95 -23.67
N ASP A 132 -24.40 -47.68 -23.88
CA ASP A 132 -24.86 -46.81 -22.78
C ASP A 132 -26.32 -47.14 -22.40
N ALA A 133 -26.47 -48.08 -21.47
CA ALA A 133 -27.78 -48.58 -21.02
C ALA A 133 -28.65 -47.45 -20.43
N THR A 134 -28.07 -46.48 -19.74
CA THR A 134 -28.81 -45.34 -19.15
C THR A 134 -29.35 -44.39 -20.22
N ALA A 135 -28.54 -44.07 -21.22
CA ALA A 135 -28.97 -43.24 -22.33
C ALA A 135 -30.02 -43.95 -23.19
N LEU A 136 -29.85 -45.26 -23.49
CA LEU A 136 -30.84 -46.07 -24.22
C LEU A 136 -32.16 -46.17 -23.47
N TYR A 137 -32.12 -46.37 -22.15
CA TYR A 137 -33.34 -46.32 -21.33
C TYR A 137 -34.06 -45.00 -21.46
N TYR A 138 -33.31 -43.89 -21.54
CA TYR A 138 -33.90 -42.56 -21.71
C TYR A 138 -34.44 -42.36 -23.13
N CYS A 139 -33.76 -42.79 -24.18
CA CYS A 139 -34.32 -42.84 -25.54
C CYS A 139 -35.64 -43.62 -25.61
N ASN A 140 -35.66 -44.82 -25.05
CA ASN A 140 -36.87 -45.62 -24.93
C ASN A 140 -38.00 -44.90 -24.15
N THR A 141 -37.63 -44.18 -23.11
CA THR A 141 -38.60 -43.38 -22.34
C THR A 141 -39.25 -42.31 -23.20
N ILE A 142 -38.46 -41.61 -24.03
CA ILE A 142 -38.97 -40.59 -24.94
C ILE A 142 -39.82 -41.21 -26.04
N HIS A 143 -39.42 -42.35 -26.60
CA HIS A 143 -40.24 -43.11 -27.57
C HIS A 143 -41.61 -43.49 -26.97
N ILE A 144 -41.65 -44.02 -25.76
CA ILE A 144 -42.89 -44.29 -25.01
C ILE A 144 -43.73 -43.02 -24.89
N GLY A 145 -43.11 -41.86 -24.53
CA GLY A 145 -43.80 -40.58 -24.43
C GLY A 145 -44.38 -40.11 -25.74
N ILE A 146 -43.65 -40.24 -26.86
CA ILE A 146 -44.12 -39.91 -28.21
C ILE A 146 -45.32 -40.82 -28.56
N ALA A 147 -45.13 -42.13 -28.42
CA ALA A 147 -46.18 -43.11 -28.75
C ALA A 147 -47.44 -42.92 -27.91
N ALA A 148 -47.31 -42.67 -26.61
CA ALA A 148 -48.39 -42.34 -25.71
C ALA A 148 -49.19 -41.12 -26.21
N ARG A 149 -48.52 -40.01 -26.56
CA ARG A 149 -49.19 -38.82 -27.07
C ARG A 149 -49.90 -39.02 -28.41
N GLN A 150 -49.42 -39.98 -29.22
CA GLN A 150 -50.03 -40.38 -30.50
C GLN A 150 -51.15 -41.41 -30.32
N GLY A 151 -51.36 -41.90 -29.12
CA GLY A 151 -52.28 -42.99 -28.87
C GLY A 151 -51.84 -44.36 -29.45
N ASN A 152 -50.57 -44.50 -29.81
CA ASN A 152 -49.99 -45.70 -30.42
C ASN A 152 -49.57 -46.72 -29.37
N ALA A 153 -50.56 -47.54 -28.91
CA ALA A 153 -50.34 -48.55 -27.90
C ALA A 153 -49.38 -49.65 -28.33
N ALA A 154 -49.43 -50.01 -29.61
CA ALA A 154 -48.59 -51.10 -30.16
C ALA A 154 -47.08 -50.71 -30.05
N GLU A 155 -46.76 -49.44 -30.30
CA GLU A 155 -45.40 -48.99 -30.21
C GLU A 155 -44.90 -48.91 -28.76
N VAL A 156 -45.73 -48.50 -27.81
CA VAL A 156 -45.38 -48.51 -26.36
C VAL A 156 -45.05 -49.93 -25.93
N GLU A 157 -45.89 -50.89 -26.32
CA GLU A 157 -45.67 -52.31 -25.98
C GLU A 157 -44.43 -52.88 -26.67
N ARG A 158 -44.18 -52.46 -27.93
CA ARG A 158 -42.96 -52.88 -28.67
C ARG A 158 -41.71 -52.45 -27.93
N VAL A 159 -41.64 -51.21 -27.54
CA VAL A 159 -40.47 -50.60 -26.82
C VAL A 159 -40.26 -51.29 -25.48
N LEU A 160 -41.34 -51.55 -24.74
CA LEU A 160 -41.28 -52.24 -23.42
C LEU A 160 -40.79 -53.69 -23.54
N ARG A 161 -41.18 -54.41 -24.60
CA ARG A 161 -40.74 -55.80 -24.83
C ARG A 161 -39.30 -55.89 -25.32
N SER A 162 -38.83 -54.93 -26.09
CA SER A 162 -37.46 -54.93 -26.60
C SER A 162 -36.41 -54.51 -25.57
N GLU A 163 -36.85 -53.93 -24.45
CA GLU A 163 -35.95 -53.44 -23.46
C GLU A 163 -35.44 -54.47 -22.49
N HIS A 164 -34.13 -54.64 -22.37
CA HIS A 164 -33.48 -55.50 -21.42
C HIS A 164 -32.69 -54.64 -20.43
N LEU A 165 -33.19 -54.49 -19.19
CA LEU A 165 -32.54 -53.73 -18.14
C LEU A 165 -31.55 -54.59 -17.38
N ALA A 166 -30.27 -54.31 -17.51
CA ALA A 166 -29.20 -55.04 -16.82
C ALA A 166 -28.91 -54.51 -15.39
N HIS A 167 -29.37 -53.32 -15.04
CA HIS A 167 -29.13 -52.66 -13.73
C HIS A 167 -30.29 -51.73 -13.35
N GLU A 168 -30.28 -51.30 -12.07
CA GLU A 168 -31.19 -50.25 -11.60
C GLU A 168 -30.92 -48.93 -12.29
N MET A 169 -31.97 -48.33 -12.83
CA MET A 169 -31.90 -47.05 -13.49
C MET A 169 -31.95 -45.88 -12.48
N PRO A 170 -31.28 -44.76 -12.77
CA PRO A 170 -31.38 -43.57 -11.92
C PRO A 170 -32.86 -43.17 -11.71
N TYR A 171 -33.22 -42.90 -10.46
CA TYR A 171 -34.61 -42.59 -10.08
C TYR A 171 -35.22 -41.43 -10.91
N THR A 172 -34.40 -40.44 -11.30
CA THR A 172 -34.86 -39.29 -12.12
C THR A 172 -35.36 -39.77 -13.50
N ARG A 173 -34.71 -40.75 -14.09
CA ARG A 173 -35.12 -41.35 -15.37
C ARG A 173 -36.34 -42.25 -15.21
N VAL A 174 -36.40 -43.00 -14.12
CA VAL A 174 -37.56 -43.80 -13.76
C VAL A 174 -38.79 -42.91 -13.56
N ASN A 175 -38.63 -41.78 -12.91
CA ASN A 175 -39.71 -40.82 -12.63
C ASN A 175 -40.29 -40.22 -13.92
N ILE A 176 -39.44 -39.85 -14.89
CA ILE A 176 -39.89 -39.39 -16.21
C ILE A 176 -40.67 -40.52 -16.93
N ARG A 177 -40.19 -41.74 -16.90
CA ARG A 177 -40.88 -42.90 -17.51
C ARG A 177 -42.26 -43.15 -16.89
N THR A 178 -42.33 -43.20 -15.57
CA THR A 178 -43.60 -43.41 -14.85
C THR A 178 -44.63 -42.33 -15.17
N GLN A 179 -44.19 -41.07 -15.40
CA GLN A 179 -45.08 -40.00 -15.84
C GLN A 179 -45.66 -40.26 -17.24
N TYR A 180 -44.85 -40.71 -18.22
CA TYR A 180 -45.34 -41.02 -19.56
C TYR A 180 -46.18 -42.31 -19.57
N MET A 181 -45.80 -43.34 -18.78
CA MET A 181 -46.59 -44.52 -18.61
C MET A 181 -47.96 -44.26 -17.96
N ARG A 182 -48.04 -43.36 -16.98
CA ARG A 182 -49.30 -42.90 -16.41
C ARG A 182 -50.20 -42.30 -17.48
N GLN A 183 -49.67 -41.34 -18.30
CA GLN A 183 -50.44 -40.73 -19.39
C GLN A 183 -50.94 -41.77 -20.40
N TYR A 184 -50.12 -42.76 -20.74
CA TYR A 184 -50.49 -43.88 -21.60
C TYR A 184 -51.63 -44.68 -21.03
N TYR A 185 -51.57 -45.09 -19.74
CA TYR A 185 -52.63 -45.84 -19.10
C TYR A 185 -53.94 -45.09 -18.89
N GLU A 186 -53.85 -43.79 -18.62
CA GLU A 186 -55.01 -42.88 -18.55
C GLU A 186 -55.76 -42.85 -19.90
N GLN A 187 -55.03 -42.71 -21.01
CA GLN A 187 -55.61 -42.71 -22.37
C GLN A 187 -56.23 -44.07 -22.74
N LYS A 188 -55.66 -45.17 -22.27
CA LYS A 188 -56.22 -46.51 -22.43
C LYS A 188 -57.41 -46.85 -21.51
N GLY A 189 -57.78 -45.96 -20.60
CA GLY A 189 -58.78 -46.19 -19.58
C GLY A 189 -58.36 -47.22 -18.49
N ASN A 190 -57.07 -47.55 -18.44
CA ASN A 190 -56.55 -48.47 -17.41
C ASN A 190 -56.13 -47.68 -16.17
N TYR A 191 -57.13 -47.19 -15.46
CA TYR A 191 -56.92 -46.31 -14.30
C TYR A 191 -56.19 -47.00 -13.15
N ARG A 192 -56.23 -48.32 -13.04
CA ARG A 192 -55.49 -49.10 -12.04
C ARG A 192 -53.98 -48.94 -12.28
N GLN A 193 -53.52 -49.15 -13.50
CA GLN A 193 -52.10 -49.00 -13.84
C GLN A 193 -51.65 -47.51 -13.82
N ALA A 194 -52.52 -46.58 -14.24
CA ALA A 194 -52.27 -45.17 -14.11
C ALA A 194 -52.05 -44.76 -12.65
N TYR A 195 -52.88 -45.29 -11.74
CA TYR A 195 -52.73 -45.06 -10.29
C TYR A 195 -51.42 -45.63 -9.73
N VAL A 196 -51.05 -46.85 -10.13
CA VAL A 196 -49.77 -47.46 -9.70
C VAL A 196 -48.59 -46.59 -10.12
N ASN A 197 -48.58 -46.08 -11.34
CA ASN A 197 -47.52 -45.18 -11.80
C ASN A 197 -47.55 -43.79 -11.10
N LEU A 198 -48.76 -43.29 -10.79
CA LEU A 198 -48.90 -42.07 -9.98
C LEU A 198 -48.35 -42.27 -8.58
N GLN A 199 -48.69 -43.38 -7.93
CA GLN A 199 -48.22 -43.72 -6.60
C GLN A 199 -46.71 -43.89 -6.56
N ALA A 200 -46.12 -44.51 -7.59
CA ALA A 200 -44.68 -44.64 -7.74
C ALA A 200 -43.99 -43.23 -7.84
N ASN A 201 -44.57 -42.31 -8.59
CA ASN A 201 -44.06 -40.92 -8.67
C ASN A 201 -44.15 -40.22 -7.33
N ILE A 202 -45.29 -40.31 -6.61
CA ILE A 202 -45.50 -39.71 -5.29
C ILE A 202 -44.47 -40.27 -4.29
N ASN A 203 -44.33 -41.59 -4.20
CA ASN A 203 -43.38 -42.24 -3.29
C ASN A 203 -41.92 -41.81 -3.59
N ASN A 204 -41.56 -41.65 -4.87
CA ASN A 204 -40.26 -41.16 -5.30
C ASN A 204 -40.08 -39.69 -4.89
N ASP A 205 -41.12 -38.86 -5.05
CA ASP A 205 -41.08 -37.43 -4.66
C ASP A 205 -41.00 -37.27 -3.14
N ASP A 206 -41.76 -38.07 -2.35
CA ASP A 206 -41.68 -38.09 -0.87
C ASP A 206 -40.29 -38.50 -0.37
N SER A 207 -39.71 -39.53 -0.98
CA SER A 207 -38.32 -39.94 -0.68
C SER A 207 -37.33 -38.82 -0.98
N LEU A 208 -37.54 -38.07 -2.07
CA LEU A 208 -36.76 -36.92 -2.45
C LEU A 208 -36.94 -35.78 -1.44
N GLU A 209 -38.16 -35.52 -0.97
CA GLU A 209 -38.46 -34.47 -0.02
C GLU A 209 -37.85 -34.76 1.35
N HIS A 210 -37.87 -36.02 1.79
CA HIS A 210 -37.16 -36.43 3.00
C HIS A 210 -35.64 -36.24 2.88
N ASN A 211 -35.05 -36.64 1.77
CA ASN A 211 -33.65 -36.40 1.48
C ASN A 211 -33.29 -34.91 1.38
N ARG A 212 -34.21 -34.07 0.84
CA ARG A 212 -34.08 -32.63 0.82
C ARG A 212 -34.06 -32.03 2.24
N SER A 213 -35.01 -32.47 3.10
CA SER A 213 -35.09 -31.99 4.49
C SER A 213 -33.79 -32.28 5.24
N ASN A 214 -33.27 -33.52 5.10
CA ASN A 214 -32.01 -33.92 5.72
C ASN A 214 -30.82 -33.11 5.17
N LYS A 215 -30.77 -32.87 3.86
CA LYS A 215 -29.70 -32.06 3.26
C LYS A 215 -29.79 -30.56 3.63
N ARG A 216 -31.02 -30.01 3.71
CA ARG A 216 -31.25 -28.66 4.20
C ARG A 216 -30.81 -28.50 5.65
N SER A 217 -31.14 -29.46 6.49
CA SER A 217 -30.72 -29.45 7.90
C SER A 217 -29.18 -29.49 8.03
N ALA A 218 -28.53 -30.34 7.21
CA ALA A 218 -27.08 -30.39 7.16
C ALA A 218 -26.47 -29.10 6.64
N GLU A 219 -27.09 -28.44 5.65
CA GLU A 219 -26.66 -27.15 5.11
C GLU A 219 -26.80 -26.02 6.15
N ILE A 220 -27.94 -25.96 6.83
CA ILE A 220 -28.17 -24.98 7.90
C ILE A 220 -27.13 -25.17 9.01
N MET A 221 -26.84 -26.42 9.38
CA MET A 221 -25.83 -26.74 10.36
C MET A 221 -24.43 -26.34 9.91
N SER A 222 -24.09 -26.59 8.63
CA SER A 222 -22.82 -26.16 8.04
C SER A 222 -22.69 -24.62 8.05
N ARG A 223 -23.70 -23.90 7.62
CA ARG A 223 -23.70 -22.41 7.66
C ARG A 223 -23.57 -21.88 9.08
N PHE A 224 -24.30 -22.47 10.04
CA PHE A 224 -24.18 -22.09 11.43
C PHE A 224 -22.74 -22.32 11.97
N THR A 225 -22.13 -23.43 11.58
CA THR A 225 -20.74 -23.74 11.97
C THR A 225 -19.76 -22.75 11.30
N ASP A 226 -19.96 -22.46 10.01
CA ASP A 226 -19.13 -21.50 9.26
C ASP A 226 -19.27 -20.09 9.86
N ASP A 227 -20.48 -19.64 10.21
CA ASP A 227 -20.71 -18.35 10.87
C ASP A 227 -20.03 -18.28 12.25
N LYS A 228 -20.09 -19.38 13.03
CA LYS A 228 -19.35 -19.45 14.30
C LYS A 228 -17.84 -19.37 14.10
N ILE A 229 -17.30 -20.10 13.12
CA ILE A 229 -15.86 -20.05 12.81
C ILE A 229 -15.47 -18.64 12.36
N LYS A 230 -16.29 -17.99 11.53
CA LYS A 230 -16.09 -16.61 11.10
C LYS A 230 -16.08 -15.64 12.28
N GLN A 231 -17.08 -15.71 13.18
CA GLN A 231 -17.11 -14.87 14.38
C GLN A 231 -15.88 -15.08 15.27
N HIS A 232 -15.48 -16.34 15.48
CA HIS A 232 -14.26 -16.64 16.24
C HIS A 232 -13.00 -16.05 15.59
N HIS A 233 -12.93 -16.09 14.25
CA HIS A 233 -11.80 -15.53 13.50
C HIS A 233 -11.78 -14.00 13.58
N GLU A 234 -12.94 -13.36 13.44
CA GLU A 234 -13.09 -11.90 13.57
C GLU A 234 -12.67 -11.42 14.98
N HIS A 235 -13.16 -12.08 16.03
CA HIS A 235 -12.74 -11.76 17.40
C HIS A 235 -11.26 -12.00 17.65
N ALA A 236 -10.67 -13.07 17.10
CA ALA A 236 -9.24 -13.33 17.21
C ALA A 236 -8.40 -12.26 16.48
N LEU A 237 -8.86 -11.79 15.32
CA LEU A 237 -8.24 -10.70 14.56
C LEU A 237 -8.34 -9.36 15.31
N GLU A 238 -9.51 -9.03 15.86
CA GLU A 238 -9.71 -7.83 16.67
C GLU A 238 -8.79 -7.81 17.89
N HIS A 239 -8.72 -8.94 18.60
CA HIS A 239 -7.82 -9.07 19.76
C HIS A 239 -6.35 -8.91 19.36
N LYS A 240 -5.93 -9.52 18.25
CA LYS A 240 -4.57 -9.40 17.72
C LYS A 240 -4.25 -7.95 17.31
N ASN A 241 -5.18 -7.28 16.63
CA ASN A 241 -5.04 -5.89 16.25
C ASN A 241 -4.96 -4.95 17.46
N ALA A 242 -5.76 -5.19 18.51
CA ALA A 242 -5.69 -4.44 19.76
C ALA A 242 -4.32 -4.61 20.46
N ILE A 243 -3.75 -5.81 20.46
CA ILE A 243 -2.39 -6.07 21.00
C ILE A 243 -1.33 -5.31 20.17
N ILE A 244 -1.41 -5.38 18.85
CA ILE A 244 -0.47 -4.66 17.96
C ILE A 244 -0.59 -3.15 18.17
N GLN A 245 -1.81 -2.63 18.26
CA GLN A 245 -2.05 -1.20 18.47
C GLN A 245 -1.49 -0.71 19.83
N THR A 246 -1.69 -1.49 20.89
CA THR A 246 -1.12 -1.18 22.21
C THR A 246 0.40 -1.27 22.23
N ALA A 247 0.99 -2.24 21.53
CA ALA A 247 2.44 -2.35 21.37
C ALA A 247 3.01 -1.16 20.58
N ASN A 248 2.39 -0.80 19.48
CA ASN A 248 2.80 0.36 18.67
C ASN A 248 2.68 1.67 19.47
N MET A 249 1.62 1.85 20.24
CA MET A 249 1.48 3.02 21.12
C MET A 249 2.59 3.11 22.16
N LYS A 250 2.94 1.98 22.81
CA LYS A 250 4.06 1.92 23.77
C LYS A 250 5.39 2.26 23.11
N THR A 251 5.65 1.72 21.92
CA THR A 251 6.90 2.03 21.18
C THR A 251 6.95 3.48 20.74
N THR A 252 5.84 4.07 20.27
CA THR A 252 5.76 5.49 19.90
C THR A 252 6.04 6.40 21.10
N VAL A 253 5.44 6.09 22.26
CA VAL A 253 5.69 6.84 23.50
C VAL A 253 7.15 6.73 23.91
N ALA A 254 7.73 5.52 23.89
CA ALA A 254 9.13 5.31 24.25
C ALA A 254 10.09 6.08 23.33
N VAL A 255 9.85 6.07 22.02
CA VAL A 255 10.64 6.83 21.03
C VAL A 255 10.50 8.35 21.27
N SER A 256 9.28 8.82 21.54
CA SER A 256 9.04 10.25 21.83
C SER A 256 9.77 10.71 23.09
N VAL A 257 9.76 9.90 24.13
CA VAL A 257 10.51 10.18 25.38
C VAL A 257 12.03 10.18 25.11
N ALA A 258 12.53 9.22 24.33
CA ALA A 258 13.95 9.18 23.97
C ALA A 258 14.40 10.43 23.19
N ILE A 259 13.60 10.88 22.22
CA ILE A 259 13.84 12.11 21.45
C ILE A 259 13.85 13.35 22.38
N MET A 260 12.88 13.42 23.29
CA MET A 260 12.81 14.51 24.26
C MET A 260 14.04 14.56 25.17
N LEU A 261 14.48 13.42 25.68
CA LEU A 261 15.70 13.32 26.51
C LEU A 261 16.95 13.73 25.70
N LEU A 262 17.04 13.34 24.45
CA LEU A 262 18.15 13.71 23.56
C LEU A 262 18.17 15.24 23.30
N MET A 263 17.01 15.85 23.09
CA MET A 263 16.90 17.31 22.97
C MET A 263 17.33 18.02 24.25
N LEU A 264 16.90 17.54 25.41
CA LEU A 264 17.33 18.10 26.71
C LEU A 264 18.84 17.99 26.91
N LEU A 265 19.45 16.88 26.51
CA LEU A 265 20.89 16.69 26.56
C LEU A 265 21.65 17.66 25.67
N VAL A 266 21.15 17.88 24.43
CA VAL A 266 21.71 18.88 23.51
C VAL A 266 21.60 20.29 24.08
N LEU A 267 20.45 20.66 24.62
CA LEU A 267 20.24 21.96 25.25
C LEU A 267 21.18 22.16 26.46
N TRP A 268 21.35 21.12 27.28
CA TRP A 268 22.27 21.14 28.41
C TRP A 268 23.73 21.31 27.95
N MET A 269 24.15 20.58 26.91
CA MET A 269 25.50 20.76 26.33
C MET A 269 25.71 22.16 25.78
N MET A 270 24.72 22.76 25.08
CA MET A 270 24.78 24.12 24.59
C MET A 270 24.87 25.12 25.75
N TYR A 271 24.10 24.94 26.83
CA TYR A 271 24.18 25.75 28.03
C TYR A 271 25.56 25.69 28.67
N MET A 272 26.11 24.48 28.82
CA MET A 272 27.45 24.28 29.39
C MET A 272 28.55 24.93 28.54
N ARG A 273 28.48 24.80 27.21
CA ARG A 273 29.41 25.48 26.29
C ARG A 273 29.34 27.02 26.44
N LYS A 274 28.12 27.58 26.47
CA LYS A 274 27.91 29.00 26.68
C LYS A 274 28.53 29.48 28.01
N LYS A 275 28.31 28.71 29.08
CA LYS A 275 28.87 29.02 30.41
C LYS A 275 30.41 28.95 30.43
N GLN A 276 30.99 27.94 29.76
CA GLN A 276 32.45 27.84 29.62
C GLN A 276 33.02 29.04 28.87
N LEU A 277 32.41 29.42 27.74
CA LEU A 277 32.86 30.60 26.98
C LEU A 277 32.79 31.89 27.80
N GLN A 278 31.70 32.08 28.54
CA GLN A 278 31.56 33.25 29.44
C GLN A 278 32.65 33.25 30.52
N ASN A 279 32.97 32.10 31.10
CA ASN A 279 34.03 31.98 32.08
C ASN A 279 35.43 32.28 31.47
N GLN A 280 35.70 31.79 30.24
CA GLN A 280 36.96 32.15 29.56
C GLN A 280 37.10 33.63 29.29
N VAL A 281 36.03 34.29 28.80
CA VAL A 281 36.01 35.74 28.62
C VAL A 281 36.25 36.49 29.95
N ARG A 282 35.61 36.01 31.02
CA ARG A 282 35.81 36.60 32.36
C ARG A 282 37.25 36.49 32.86
N ILE A 283 37.86 35.29 32.69
CA ILE A 283 39.27 35.06 33.05
C ILE A 283 40.20 35.91 32.20
N MET A 284 39.94 36.05 30.91
CA MET A 284 40.70 36.92 30.01
C MET A 284 40.64 38.39 30.46
N ASN A 285 39.43 38.87 30.78
CA ASN A 285 39.27 40.25 31.29
C ASN A 285 39.96 40.46 32.62
N LEU A 286 39.92 39.47 33.54
CA LEU A 286 40.65 39.55 34.80
C LEU A 286 42.18 39.59 34.59
N LYS A 287 42.70 38.80 33.64
CA LYS A 287 44.12 38.81 33.27
C LYS A 287 44.53 40.16 32.69
N LEU A 288 43.75 40.71 31.77
CA LEU A 288 43.99 42.01 31.17
C LEU A 288 44.00 43.13 32.24
N ASN A 289 43.04 43.13 33.16
CA ASN A 289 42.97 44.11 34.25
C ASN A 289 44.17 43.97 35.22
N ASN A 290 44.66 42.76 35.44
CA ASN A 290 45.79 42.51 36.30
C ASN A 290 47.13 43.00 35.71
N VAL A 291 47.29 42.87 34.38
CA VAL A 291 48.45 43.47 33.66
C VAL A 291 48.38 44.99 33.69
N ARG A 292 47.20 45.60 33.57
CA ARG A 292 46.93 47.01 33.57
C ARG A 292 47.23 47.65 34.94
N ASN A 293 46.97 46.93 36.03
CA ASN A 293 47.17 47.48 37.39
C ASN A 293 48.61 47.37 37.90
N ARG A 294 49.53 46.70 37.18
CA ARG A 294 50.94 46.57 37.58
C ARG A 294 51.78 47.81 37.47
N ILE A 295 51.36 48.76 36.64
CA ILE A 295 52.04 50.07 36.56
C ILE A 295 50.98 51.11 36.89
N SER A 296 51.10 51.74 38.06
CA SER A 296 50.22 52.85 38.40
C SER A 296 50.54 54.04 37.51
N PRO A 297 49.62 54.50 36.63
CA PRO A 297 49.82 55.65 35.77
C PRO A 297 50.15 56.88 36.57
N HIS A 298 49.50 56.98 37.71
CA HIS A 298 49.71 58.14 38.62
C HIS A 298 51.14 58.22 39.20
N PHE A 299 51.74 57.02 39.47
CA PHE A 299 53.12 57.01 39.94
C PHE A 299 54.11 57.47 38.85
N MET A 300 53.95 57.00 37.63
CA MET A 300 54.76 57.40 36.48
C MET A 300 54.67 58.90 36.21
N PHE A 301 53.45 59.45 36.25
CA PHE A 301 53.24 60.90 36.08
C PHE A 301 53.90 61.71 37.18
N ASN A 302 53.86 61.28 38.42
CA ASN A 302 54.48 61.97 39.50
C ASN A 302 56.02 62.00 39.40
N VAL A 303 56.62 60.89 38.92
CA VAL A 303 58.06 60.81 38.68
C VAL A 303 58.48 61.69 37.52
N LEU A 304 57.73 61.74 36.42
CA LEU A 304 57.96 62.56 35.26
C LEU A 304 57.80 64.10 35.62
N ASN A 305 56.70 64.50 36.29
CA ASN A 305 56.48 65.84 36.69
C ASN A 305 57.60 66.39 37.64
N ASN A 306 58.05 65.54 38.56
CA ASN A 306 59.16 65.90 39.43
C ASN A 306 60.47 66.09 38.65
N LYS A 307 60.72 65.35 37.59
CA LYS A 307 61.88 65.55 36.73
C LYS A 307 61.73 66.83 35.87
N ILE A 308 60.56 67.13 35.33
CA ILE A 308 60.26 68.32 34.52
C ILE A 308 60.48 69.58 35.32
N VAL A 309 60.09 69.62 36.58
CA VAL A 309 60.24 70.82 37.45
C VAL A 309 61.69 71.09 37.81
N ASN A 310 62.56 70.04 37.74
CA ASN A 310 63.98 70.18 38.13
C ASN A 310 64.96 70.25 36.94
N SER A 311 64.49 70.31 35.70
CA SER A 311 65.28 70.34 34.46
C SER A 311 65.32 71.69 33.82
N GLY A 312 66.36 71.99 32.99
CA GLY A 312 66.50 73.20 32.22
C GLY A 312 65.39 73.43 31.20
N LYS A 313 65.21 74.62 30.64
CA LYS A 313 64.05 74.96 29.77
C LYS A 313 63.91 74.08 28.51
N GLU A 314 65.00 73.60 27.89
CA GLU A 314 64.99 72.80 26.70
C GLU A 314 64.63 71.31 27.04
N GLU A 315 65.26 70.78 28.06
CA GLU A 315 64.98 69.41 28.56
C GLU A 315 63.56 69.25 29.14
N ALA A 316 63.02 70.38 29.72
CA ALA A 316 61.66 70.42 30.26
C ALA A 316 60.59 70.31 29.14
N SER A 317 60.86 70.86 27.95
CA SER A 317 59.96 70.77 26.79
C SER A 317 59.84 69.31 26.26
N GLU A 318 60.99 68.66 26.14
CA GLU A 318 61.05 67.27 25.66
C GLU A 318 60.37 66.25 26.64
N LEU A 319 60.62 66.46 27.95
CA LEU A 319 59.98 65.68 28.99
C LEU A 319 58.49 65.91 29.06
N MET A 320 57.98 67.10 28.72
CA MET A 320 56.55 67.42 28.65
C MET A 320 55.87 66.71 27.46
N GLU A 321 56.52 66.69 26.33
CA GLU A 321 56.04 65.90 25.17
C GLU A 321 55.96 64.39 25.47
N LEU A 322 57.02 63.83 26.09
CA LEU A 322 57.05 62.44 26.50
C LEU A 322 55.96 62.17 27.54
N ALA A 323 55.74 63.05 28.54
CA ALA A 323 54.65 62.87 29.51
C ALA A 323 53.28 62.92 28.89
N ARG A 324 53.09 63.79 27.86
CA ARG A 324 51.85 63.85 27.08
C ARG A 324 51.61 62.59 26.28
N LEU A 325 52.65 62.06 25.66
CA LEU A 325 52.60 60.80 24.89
C LEU A 325 52.26 59.61 25.79
N ILE A 326 52.87 59.45 26.93
CA ILE A 326 52.58 58.43 27.93
C ILE A 326 51.12 58.53 28.40
N ARG A 327 50.63 59.73 28.67
CA ARG A 327 49.25 59.96 29.09
C ARG A 327 48.28 59.52 28.02
N THR A 328 48.51 59.95 26.79
CA THR A 328 47.65 59.58 25.65
C THR A 328 47.64 58.06 25.43
N ASN A 329 48.80 57.40 25.54
CA ASN A 329 48.92 55.94 25.44
C ASN A 329 48.09 55.21 26.51
N LEU A 330 48.11 55.66 27.76
CA LEU A 330 47.35 55.11 28.86
C LEU A 330 45.83 55.30 28.68
N ASP A 331 45.42 56.48 28.20
CA ASP A 331 44.03 56.79 27.92
C ASP A 331 43.50 55.89 26.73
N MET A 332 44.29 55.72 25.68
CA MET A 332 43.99 54.86 24.53
C MET A 332 43.93 53.39 24.94
N SER A 333 44.84 52.89 25.72
CA SER A 333 44.85 51.49 26.22
C SER A 333 43.63 51.19 27.08
N SER A 334 42.86 52.16 27.49
CA SER A 334 41.67 51.99 28.31
C SER A 334 40.41 51.58 27.52
N GLN A 335 40.40 51.77 26.21
CA GLN A 335 39.27 51.54 25.36
C GLN A 335 39.51 50.28 24.46
N PRO A 336 38.51 49.42 24.24
CA PRO A 336 38.71 48.27 23.37
C PRO A 336 38.74 48.64 21.88
N TYR A 337 38.10 49.75 21.49
CA TYR A 337 38.05 50.28 20.11
C TYR A 337 38.15 51.80 20.12
N MET A 338 38.79 52.36 19.13
CA MET A 338 38.87 53.78 18.91
C MET A 338 38.74 54.20 17.47
N TYR A 339 38.57 55.46 17.15
CA TYR A 339 38.52 55.96 15.78
C TYR A 339 39.93 55.98 15.17
N LEU A 340 40.02 55.58 13.90
CA LEU A 340 41.28 55.49 13.16
C LEU A 340 42.08 56.79 13.16
N ASN A 341 41.43 57.96 13.03
CA ASN A 341 42.08 59.30 13.11
C ASN A 341 42.81 59.53 14.44
N ARG A 342 42.22 59.06 15.54
CA ARG A 342 42.82 59.20 16.87
C ARG A 342 44.08 58.36 17.01
N GLU A 343 44.08 57.20 16.50
CA GLU A 343 45.23 56.29 16.55
C GLU A 343 46.36 56.80 15.62
N LEU A 344 46.02 57.34 14.45
CA LEU A 344 46.95 57.98 13.53
C LEU A 344 47.63 59.21 14.15
N GLU A 345 46.89 60.08 14.83
CA GLU A 345 47.44 61.19 15.54
C GLU A 345 48.50 60.78 16.58
N PHE A 346 48.15 59.71 17.33
CA PHE A 346 49.09 59.15 18.31
C PHE A 346 50.33 58.55 17.65
N VAL A 347 50.18 57.74 16.62
CA VAL A 347 51.26 57.10 15.88
C VAL A 347 52.19 58.13 15.27
N GLU A 348 51.63 59.18 14.72
CA GLU A 348 52.43 60.31 14.17
C GLU A 348 53.27 60.98 15.26
N GLN A 349 52.67 61.26 16.45
CA GLN A 349 53.40 61.82 17.60
C GLN A 349 54.48 60.80 18.08
N TYR A 350 54.19 59.57 18.18
CA TYR A 350 55.14 58.50 18.56
C TYR A 350 56.33 58.43 17.61
N ILE A 351 56.10 58.42 16.29
CA ILE A 351 57.15 58.42 15.29
C ILE A 351 58.04 59.73 15.39
N LYS A 352 57.43 60.84 15.63
CA LYS A 352 58.21 62.15 15.86
C LYS A 352 59.14 62.01 17.04
N VAL A 353 58.71 61.41 18.16
CA VAL A 353 59.56 61.17 19.31
C VAL A 353 60.70 60.16 19.00
N GLU A 354 60.36 59.05 18.31
CA GLU A 354 61.37 58.04 17.92
C GLU A 354 62.37 58.63 16.88
N ARG A 355 61.99 59.63 16.08
CA ARG A 355 62.87 60.29 15.13
C ARG A 355 64.04 61.03 15.85
N TYR A 356 63.77 61.61 16.99
CA TYR A 356 64.84 62.22 17.83
C TYR A 356 65.86 61.16 18.30
N LEU A 357 65.42 59.94 18.51
CA LEU A 357 66.28 58.81 18.96
C LEU A 357 67.04 58.13 17.81
N LEU A 358 66.48 58.14 16.59
CA LEU A 358 67.01 57.48 15.42
C LEU A 358 67.94 58.37 14.55
N GLY A 359 67.89 59.76 14.80
CA GLY A 359 68.70 60.74 14.05
C GLY A 359 68.10 61.22 12.74
N ASP A 360 68.78 62.08 12.03
CA ASP A 360 68.30 62.70 10.78
C ASP A 360 68.20 61.79 9.58
N ASP A 361 68.70 60.55 9.68
CA ASP A 361 68.61 59.53 8.62
C ASP A 361 67.32 58.73 8.64
N PHE A 362 66.25 59.19 9.31
CA PHE A 362 64.92 58.52 9.42
C PHE A 362 63.80 59.38 8.85
N ASP A 363 63.18 58.89 7.78
CA ASP A 363 61.97 59.44 7.16
C ASP A 363 60.75 58.52 7.30
N PHE A 364 59.60 59.18 7.41
CA PHE A 364 58.33 58.39 7.41
C PHE A 364 57.27 59.03 6.53
N THR A 365 56.40 58.20 5.98
CA THR A 365 55.22 58.65 5.22
C THR A 365 54.00 57.85 5.64
N ILE A 366 52.88 58.56 5.76
CA ILE A 366 51.55 57.92 6.00
C ILE A 366 50.69 58.26 4.80
N ASP A 367 50.30 57.24 4.06
CA ASP A 367 49.47 57.34 2.87
C ASP A 367 48.10 56.77 3.16
N ILE A 368 47.03 57.62 3.02
CA ILE A 368 45.65 57.26 3.32
C ILE A 368 44.87 57.38 2.00
N ALA A 369 44.23 56.29 1.59
CA ALA A 369 43.42 56.25 0.38
C ALA A 369 42.26 57.26 0.46
N PRO A 370 41.93 58.00 -0.65
CA PRO A 370 40.92 59.05 -0.67
C PRO A 370 39.54 58.73 -0.21
N ASP A 371 39.20 57.42 -0.31
CA ASP A 371 37.90 56.81 0.05
C ASP A 371 37.82 56.39 1.54
N VAL A 372 38.92 56.49 2.29
CA VAL A 372 39.01 56.11 3.69
C VAL A 372 38.64 57.30 4.60
N ASP A 373 37.44 57.29 5.17
CA ASP A 373 37.04 58.29 6.19
C ASP A 373 37.52 57.83 7.58
N THR A 374 38.73 58.33 7.95
CA THR A 374 39.39 57.98 9.22
C THR A 374 38.60 58.37 10.46
N ALA A 375 37.70 59.35 10.33
CA ALA A 375 36.88 59.86 11.46
C ALA A 375 35.68 58.94 11.77
N LYS A 376 35.30 58.06 10.83
CA LYS A 376 34.19 57.10 10.97
C LYS A 376 34.62 55.69 11.24
N ILE A 377 35.82 55.31 10.84
CA ILE A 377 36.31 53.92 10.99
C ILE A 377 36.76 53.71 12.43
N ARG A 378 36.23 52.64 13.04
CA ARG A 378 36.67 52.18 14.36
C ARG A 378 37.54 50.95 14.24
N ILE A 379 38.71 50.97 14.83
CA ILE A 379 39.67 49.89 14.87
C ILE A 379 39.93 49.46 16.32
N PRO A 380 40.43 48.24 16.57
CA PRO A 380 40.92 47.87 17.90
C PRO A 380 41.99 48.86 18.36
N ALA A 381 41.87 49.36 19.57
CA ALA A 381 42.80 50.36 20.10
C ALA A 381 44.21 49.78 20.14
N MET A 382 45.19 50.63 19.82
CA MET A 382 46.64 50.37 19.83
C MET A 382 47.13 49.43 18.73
N ILE A 383 46.31 49.07 17.71
CA ILE A 383 46.73 48.14 16.64
C ILE A 383 47.80 48.76 15.74
N LEU A 384 47.63 50.02 15.30
CA LEU A 384 48.61 50.74 14.49
C LEU A 384 49.85 51.08 15.31
N GLN A 385 49.65 51.47 16.56
CA GLN A 385 50.78 51.75 17.48
C GLN A 385 51.66 50.49 17.63
N ILE A 386 51.07 49.30 17.92
CA ILE A 386 51.83 48.08 18.11
C ILE A 386 52.60 47.70 16.84
N LEU A 387 51.97 47.84 15.67
CA LEU A 387 52.61 47.54 14.39
C LEU A 387 53.76 48.53 14.13
N THR A 388 53.58 49.83 14.37
CA THR A 388 54.56 50.84 14.19
C THR A 388 55.74 50.68 15.16
N GLU A 389 55.44 50.40 16.42
CA GLU A 389 56.45 50.15 17.45
C GLU A 389 57.29 48.92 17.09
N ASN A 390 56.69 47.87 16.69
CA ASN A 390 57.42 46.65 16.22
C ASN A 390 58.29 46.93 14.98
N ALA A 391 57.82 47.73 14.03
CA ALA A 391 58.56 48.10 12.84
C ALA A 391 59.79 48.93 13.20
N ILE A 392 59.65 49.88 14.10
CA ILE A 392 60.74 50.73 14.54
C ILE A 392 61.72 49.99 15.42
N VAL A 393 61.24 49.28 16.48
CA VAL A 393 62.12 48.67 17.47
C VAL A 393 62.84 47.42 16.87
N HIS A 394 62.12 46.60 16.10
CA HIS A 394 62.70 45.37 15.57
C HIS A 394 63.14 45.46 14.11
N GLY A 395 62.61 46.43 13.33
CA GLY A 395 62.96 46.59 11.93
C GLY A 395 64.01 47.68 11.66
N LEU A 396 63.93 48.83 12.30
CA LEU A 396 64.74 49.96 11.95
C LEU A 396 65.91 50.28 12.92
N LYS A 397 65.79 49.94 14.21
CA LYS A 397 66.82 50.29 15.23
C LYS A 397 68.16 49.59 15.01
N GLY A 398 68.27 48.55 14.24
CA GLY A 398 69.50 47.84 13.97
C GLY A 398 70.08 48.06 12.57
N LEU A 399 69.48 48.94 11.75
CA LEU A 399 69.96 49.19 10.37
C LEU A 399 70.97 50.30 10.30
N GLU A 400 72.04 50.16 9.51
CA GLU A 400 72.92 51.20 9.12
C GLU A 400 72.44 51.90 7.84
N GLY A 401 72.54 53.26 7.78
CA GLY A 401 72.10 54.04 6.63
C GLY A 401 70.70 54.65 6.76
N HIS A 402 70.20 55.17 5.64
CA HIS A 402 68.90 55.86 5.57
C HIS A 402 67.72 54.94 5.88
N LYS A 403 66.88 55.30 6.83
CA LYS A 403 65.77 54.50 7.35
C LYS A 403 64.45 55.11 6.87
N GLN A 404 63.57 54.28 6.35
CA GLN A 404 62.26 54.69 5.87
C GLN A 404 61.13 53.80 6.49
N LEU A 405 60.11 54.50 6.99
CA LEU A 405 58.85 53.84 7.44
C LEU A 405 57.73 54.37 6.57
N HIS A 406 57.04 53.43 5.93
CA HIS A 406 55.85 53.69 5.11
C HIS A 406 54.63 53.05 5.71
N ILE A 407 53.57 53.81 6.06
CA ILE A 407 52.28 53.29 6.53
C ILE A 407 51.22 53.58 5.47
N SER A 408 50.67 52.57 4.90
CA SER A 408 49.62 52.69 3.89
C SER A 408 48.29 52.14 4.44
N ILE A 409 47.21 52.95 4.33
CA ILE A 409 45.85 52.61 4.75
C ILE A 409 44.95 52.68 3.53
N ARG A 410 44.37 51.55 3.17
CA ARG A 410 43.54 51.37 1.98
C ARG A 410 42.19 50.76 2.31
#